data_665d88744f14764ed65a7245cd24b747
#
_entry.id   665d88744f14764ed65a7245cd24b747
#
_cell.length_a   1.000
_cell.length_b   1.000
_cell.length_c   1.000
_cell.angle_alpha   90.00
_cell.angle_beta   90.00
_cell.angle_gamma   90.00
#
_symmetry.space_group_name_H-M   'P 1'
#
loop_
_entity.id
_entity.type
_entity.pdbx_description
1 polymer ?
#
loop_
_entity_poly.entity_id
_entity_poly.type
_entity_poly.pdbx_seq_one_letter_code
_entity_poly.pdbx_strand_id
1 'polypeptide(L)'
;MIGILGGMGTQAGLDFSTKLAKLYRGKLDQKYPLFVLYNKSNVPKRLSQKKVYKRVYKSLLEGCIFLQNNNCKFITIPCNTAHHWYDDLIKRVKVPILSMPKEVFAFAKKHIPLINF
;
A
#
# COMPACT_ATOMS: atom_id res chain seq x y z
N MET A 1 4.55 2.55 -13.24
CA MET A 1 4.23 1.21 -12.69
C MET A 1 3.77 1.37 -11.26
N ILE A 2 2.79 0.58 -10.86
CA ILE A 2 2.22 0.60 -9.52
C ILE A 2 3.05 -0.29 -8.60
N GLY A 3 3.45 0.21 -7.43
CA GLY A 3 4.10 -0.59 -6.42
C GLY A 3 3.12 -1.01 -5.34
N ILE A 4 3.06 -2.29 -5.04
CA ILE A 4 2.22 -2.83 -3.96
C ILE A 4 3.14 -3.43 -2.91
N LEU A 5 3.18 -2.82 -1.74
CA LEU A 5 3.92 -3.35 -0.61
C LEU A 5 2.99 -4.24 0.21
N GLY A 6 3.11 -5.54 -0.01
CA GLY A 6 2.34 -6.55 0.69
C GLY A 6 3.17 -7.34 1.69
N GLY A 7 2.62 -8.46 2.15
CA GLY A 7 3.28 -9.34 3.10
C GLY A 7 2.77 -9.19 4.53
N MET A 8 1.81 -8.31 4.76
CA MET A 8 1.29 -7.99 6.08
C MET A 8 -0.25 -8.13 6.16
N GLY A 9 -0.90 -9.28 5.95
CA GLY A 9 -0.21 -10.50 5.49
C GLY A 9 -0.20 -10.67 4.00
N THR A 10 0.40 -11.80 3.64
CA THR A 10 0.59 -12.20 2.24
C THR A 10 -0.73 -12.25 1.47
N GLN A 11 -1.76 -12.85 2.03
CA GLN A 11 -3.06 -13.01 1.34
C GLN A 11 -3.70 -11.67 1.01
N ALA A 12 -3.57 -10.68 1.87
CA ALA A 12 -4.11 -9.34 1.61
C ALA A 12 -3.49 -8.70 0.37
N GLY A 13 -2.17 -8.84 0.19
CA GLY A 13 -1.48 -8.34 -1.00
C GLY A 13 -1.90 -9.07 -2.27
N LEU A 14 -2.06 -10.38 -2.19
CA LEU A 14 -2.53 -11.19 -3.32
C LEU A 14 -3.96 -10.82 -3.71
N ASP A 15 -4.85 -10.69 -2.71
CA ASP A 15 -6.24 -10.29 -2.96
C ASP A 15 -6.33 -8.91 -3.59
N PHE A 16 -5.55 -7.97 -3.08
CA PHE A 16 -5.49 -6.62 -3.66
C PHE A 16 -5.06 -6.66 -5.12
N SER A 17 -4.00 -7.41 -5.41
CA SER A 17 -3.48 -7.54 -6.78
C SER A 17 -4.50 -8.17 -7.72
N THR A 18 -5.20 -9.19 -7.26
CA THR A 18 -6.26 -9.83 -8.03
C THR A 18 -7.40 -8.84 -8.34
N LYS A 19 -7.83 -8.06 -7.35
CA LYS A 19 -8.87 -7.05 -7.52
C LYS A 19 -8.43 -5.94 -8.46
N LEU A 20 -7.18 -5.51 -8.36
CA LEU A 20 -6.62 -4.51 -9.26
C LEU A 20 -6.70 -5.00 -10.71
N ALA A 21 -6.28 -6.23 -10.97
CA ALA A 21 -6.33 -6.82 -12.30
C ALA A 21 -7.77 -6.93 -12.82
N LYS A 22 -8.73 -7.28 -11.97
CA LYS A 22 -10.14 -7.37 -12.35
C LYS A 22 -10.76 -6.02 -12.70
N LEU A 23 -10.43 -4.97 -11.92
CA LEU A 23 -10.98 -3.63 -12.13
C LEU A 23 -10.46 -2.99 -13.41
N TYR A 24 -9.23 -3.26 -13.78
CA TYR A 24 -8.59 -2.65 -14.94
C TYR A 24 -8.26 -3.68 -16.01
N ARG A 25 -9.15 -4.69 -16.16
CA ARG A 25 -8.96 -5.74 -17.14
C ARG A 25 -8.94 -5.18 -18.56
N GLY A 26 -7.88 -5.47 -19.28
CA GLY A 26 -7.79 -5.20 -20.71
C GLY A 26 -8.24 -6.42 -21.52
N LYS A 27 -8.58 -6.21 -22.80
CA LYS A 27 -8.88 -7.31 -23.72
C LYS A 27 -7.62 -8.08 -24.10
N LEU A 28 -6.47 -7.42 -24.05
CA LEU A 28 -5.16 -7.99 -24.35
C LEU A 28 -4.27 -7.85 -23.11
N ASP A 29 -3.29 -8.73 -22.99
CA ASP A 29 -2.35 -8.67 -21.87
C ASP A 29 -1.69 -7.30 -21.73
N GLN A 30 -1.39 -6.65 -22.86
CA GLN A 30 -0.74 -5.34 -22.89
C GLN A 30 -1.62 -4.21 -22.33
N LYS A 31 -2.90 -4.46 -22.10
CA LYS A 31 -3.84 -3.46 -21.57
C LYS A 31 -4.09 -3.59 -20.07
N TYR A 32 -3.50 -4.60 -19.43
CA TYR A 32 -3.53 -4.69 -17.98
C TYR A 32 -2.56 -3.66 -17.35
N PRO A 33 -2.80 -3.23 -16.11
CA PRO A 33 -1.89 -2.29 -15.45
C PRO A 33 -0.53 -2.94 -15.16
N LEU A 34 0.52 -2.16 -15.29
CA LEU A 34 1.85 -2.59 -14.85
C LEU A 34 1.95 -2.43 -13.34
N PHE A 35 2.24 -3.51 -12.63
CA PHE A 35 2.44 -3.43 -11.19
C PHE A 35 3.51 -4.42 -10.72
N VAL A 36 4.08 -4.10 -9.55
CA VAL A 36 4.97 -4.99 -8.82
C VAL A 36 4.32 -5.24 -7.46
N LEU A 37 4.13 -6.50 -7.11
CA LEU A 37 3.78 -6.91 -5.76
C LEU A 37 5.05 -7.36 -5.05
N TYR A 38 5.49 -6.58 -4.06
CA TYR A 38 6.56 -7.00 -3.18
C TYR A 38 5.93 -7.61 -1.93
N ASN A 39 5.96 -8.93 -1.87
CA ASN A 39 5.45 -9.67 -0.71
C ASN A 39 6.52 -9.71 0.38
N LYS A 40 6.64 -8.61 1.12
CA LYS A 40 7.64 -8.46 2.17
C LYS A 40 7.10 -9.04 3.49
N SER A 41 7.10 -10.36 3.57
CA SER A 41 6.51 -11.09 4.71
C SER A 41 7.35 -11.01 5.99
N ASN A 42 8.54 -10.45 5.91
CA ASN A 42 9.45 -10.33 7.05
C ASN A 42 9.29 -9.01 7.82
N VAL A 43 8.25 -8.25 7.56
CA VAL A 43 7.95 -7.07 8.38
C VAL A 43 7.53 -7.56 9.77
N PRO A 44 8.14 -7.02 10.86
CA PRO A 44 7.77 -7.45 12.21
C PRO A 44 6.30 -7.17 12.54
N LYS A 45 5.79 -7.81 13.59
CA LYS A 45 4.42 -7.54 14.07
C LYS A 45 4.22 -6.04 14.26
N ARG A 46 3.11 -5.49 13.74
CA ARG A 46 2.82 -4.05 13.74
C ARG A 46 2.22 -3.63 15.09
N LEU A 47 3.06 -3.64 16.12
CA LEU A 47 2.70 -3.18 17.46
C LEU A 47 3.19 -1.75 17.67
N SER A 48 2.45 -0.97 18.46
CA SER A 48 2.73 0.45 18.69
C SER A 48 3.82 0.75 19.73
N GLN A 49 4.39 -0.27 20.37
CA GLN A 49 5.46 -0.09 21.34
C GLN A 49 6.73 0.49 20.69
N LYS A 50 7.41 1.41 21.39
CA LYS A 50 8.56 2.16 20.83
C LYS A 50 9.61 1.30 20.12
N LYS A 51 10.04 0.21 20.75
CA LYS A 51 11.08 -0.67 20.16
C LYS A 51 10.60 -1.33 18.87
N VAL A 52 9.35 -1.77 18.87
CA VAL A 52 8.73 -2.42 17.73
C VAL A 52 8.43 -1.40 16.65
N TYR A 53 8.00 -0.19 17.03
CA TYR A 53 7.67 0.88 16.10
C TYR A 53 8.85 1.17 15.16
N LYS A 54 10.04 1.36 15.70
CA LYS A 54 11.23 1.66 14.90
C LYS A 54 11.61 0.53 13.94
N ARG A 55 11.49 -0.72 14.39
CA ARG A 55 11.81 -1.88 13.56
C ARG A 55 10.80 -2.04 12.40
N VAL A 56 9.52 -1.84 12.71
CA VAL A 56 8.48 -1.87 11.69
C VAL A 56 8.71 -0.74 10.69
N TYR A 57 8.96 0.47 11.17
CA TYR A 57 9.24 1.62 10.31
C TYR A 57 10.39 1.33 9.35
N LYS A 58 11.51 0.83 9.88
CA LYS A 58 12.68 0.50 9.06
C LYS A 58 12.34 -0.51 7.98
N SER A 59 11.62 -1.56 8.34
CA SER A 59 11.22 -2.61 7.41
C SER A 59 10.28 -2.10 6.32
N LEU A 60 9.28 -1.29 6.70
CA LEU A 60 8.36 -0.68 5.75
C LEU A 60 9.10 0.28 4.82
N LEU A 61 10.00 1.09 5.37
CA LEU A 61 10.79 2.03 4.57
C LEU A 61 11.65 1.30 3.56
N GLU A 62 12.30 0.22 3.95
CA GLU A 62 13.09 -0.62 3.02
C GLU A 62 12.23 -1.11 1.86
N GLY A 63 11.02 -1.56 2.15
CA GLY A 63 10.08 -2.02 1.11
C GLY A 63 9.67 -0.90 0.17
N CYS A 64 9.33 0.27 0.70
CA CYS A 64 8.96 1.43 -0.12
C CYS A 64 10.13 1.90 -0.99
N ILE A 65 11.33 1.97 -0.44
CA ILE A 65 12.53 2.39 -1.19
C ILE A 65 12.85 1.38 -2.30
N PHE A 66 12.69 0.09 -2.02
CA PHE A 66 12.86 -0.93 -3.06
C PHE A 66 11.92 -0.68 -4.24
N LEU A 67 10.65 -0.46 -3.96
CA LEU A 67 9.65 -0.20 -5.01
C LEU A 67 9.95 1.11 -5.76
N GLN A 68 10.29 2.16 -5.03
CA GLN A 68 10.69 3.44 -5.62
C GLN A 68 11.87 3.28 -6.58
N ASN A 69 12.87 2.51 -6.19
CA ASN A 69 14.08 2.29 -7.00
C ASN A 69 13.84 1.34 -8.17
N ASN A 70 12.68 0.69 -8.23
CA ASN A 70 12.30 -0.20 -9.33
C ASN A 70 11.19 0.39 -10.19
N ASN A 71 11.22 1.71 -10.38
CA ASN A 71 10.36 2.45 -11.31
C ASN A 71 8.88 2.47 -10.93
N CYS A 72 8.55 2.26 -9.67
CA CYS A 72 7.18 2.46 -9.22
C CYS A 72 6.90 3.96 -9.05
N LYS A 73 5.88 4.45 -9.72
CA LYS A 73 5.51 5.86 -9.71
C LYS A 73 4.69 6.23 -8.47
N PHE A 74 4.05 5.26 -7.86
CA PHE A 74 3.36 5.40 -6.58
C PHE A 74 3.25 4.03 -5.92
N ILE A 75 2.97 4.06 -4.63
CA ILE A 75 2.96 2.86 -3.78
C ILE A 75 1.62 2.76 -3.07
N THR A 76 1.09 1.55 -2.95
CA THR A 76 -0.04 1.25 -2.07
C THR A 76 0.36 0.16 -1.11
N ILE A 77 -0.17 0.23 0.11
CA ILE A 77 0.12 -0.74 1.19
C ILE A 77 -1.21 -1.31 1.66
N PRO A 78 -1.61 -2.50 1.19
CA PRO A 78 -2.90 -3.10 1.57
C PRO A 78 -2.84 -3.71 2.98
N CYS A 79 -2.67 -2.85 3.98
CA CYS A 79 -2.61 -3.20 5.39
C CYS A 79 -3.02 -1.98 6.22
N ASN A 80 -4.14 -2.05 6.92
CA ASN A 80 -4.63 -0.92 7.72
C ASN A 80 -3.62 -0.53 8.81
N THR A 81 -3.09 -1.51 9.54
CA THR A 81 -2.17 -1.26 10.66
C THR A 81 -0.90 -0.55 10.20
N ALA A 82 -0.41 -0.87 9.01
CA ALA A 82 0.80 -0.24 8.46
C ALA A 82 0.64 1.28 8.29
N HIS A 83 -0.59 1.79 8.20
CA HIS A 83 -0.85 3.22 8.03
C HIS A 83 -0.58 4.05 9.28
N HIS A 84 -0.31 3.42 10.43
CA HIS A 84 0.24 4.13 11.59
C HIS A 84 1.59 4.74 11.29
N TRP A 85 2.34 4.19 10.34
CA TRP A 85 3.66 4.69 9.94
C TRP A 85 3.60 5.59 8.70
N TYR A 86 2.40 5.85 8.17
CA TYR A 86 2.22 6.60 6.91
C TYR A 86 2.92 7.96 6.95
N ASP A 87 2.68 8.75 7.99
CA ASP A 87 3.25 10.11 8.07
C ASP A 87 4.78 10.11 8.11
N ASP A 88 5.37 9.10 8.77
CA ASP A 88 6.82 8.97 8.81
C ASP A 88 7.38 8.48 7.47
N LEU A 89 6.67 7.58 6.80
CA LEU A 89 7.11 7.04 5.52
C LEU A 89 7.12 8.10 4.43
N ILE A 90 6.09 8.93 4.34
CA ILE A 90 6.01 9.96 3.27
C ILE A 90 7.09 11.02 3.38
N LYS A 91 7.72 11.17 4.54
CA LYS A 91 8.83 12.10 4.72
C LYS A 91 10.11 11.64 4.03
N ARG A 92 10.25 10.33 3.81
CA ARG A 92 11.49 9.72 3.28
C ARG A 92 11.31 9.09 1.90
N VAL A 93 10.09 8.76 1.52
CA VAL A 93 9.79 8.16 0.22
C VAL A 93 9.47 9.27 -0.77
N LYS A 94 10.13 9.25 -1.92
CA LYS A 94 10.00 10.32 -2.92
C LYS A 94 8.75 10.19 -3.79
N VAL A 95 8.23 8.96 -3.95
CA VAL A 95 7.01 8.73 -4.72
C VAL A 95 5.80 8.77 -3.79
N PRO A 96 4.60 9.13 -4.29
CA PRO A 96 3.39 9.14 -3.47
C PRO A 96 3.08 7.75 -2.90
N ILE A 97 2.67 7.71 -1.63
CA ILE A 97 2.08 6.53 -1.00
C ILE A 97 0.59 6.84 -0.84
N LEU A 98 -0.26 5.99 -1.42
CA LEU A 98 -1.70 6.17 -1.30
C LEU A 98 -2.13 5.81 0.13
N SER A 99 -2.87 6.72 0.76
CA SER A 99 -3.42 6.48 2.09
C SER A 99 -4.74 5.72 1.97
N MET A 100 -4.77 4.44 2.41
CA MET A 100 -6.01 3.67 2.44
C MET A 100 -7.13 4.38 3.23
N PRO A 101 -6.88 4.88 4.45
CA PRO A 101 -7.92 5.60 5.19
C PRO A 101 -8.48 6.80 4.43
N LYS A 102 -7.62 7.60 3.80
CA LYS A 102 -8.06 8.76 3.02
C LYS A 102 -8.87 8.35 1.80
N GLU A 103 -8.45 7.30 1.09
CA GLU A 103 -9.15 6.81 -0.09
C GLU A 103 -10.52 6.23 0.28
N VAL A 104 -10.61 5.47 1.37
CA VAL A 104 -11.88 4.93 1.87
C VAL A 104 -12.81 6.07 2.29
N PHE A 105 -12.30 7.07 2.99
CA PHE A 105 -13.09 8.23 3.41
C PHE A 105 -13.63 8.99 2.19
N ALA A 106 -12.79 9.25 1.20
CA ALA A 106 -13.20 9.95 -0.01
C ALA A 106 -14.29 9.17 -0.77
N PHE A 107 -14.14 7.86 -0.88
CA PHE A 107 -15.13 7.00 -1.52
C PHE A 107 -16.46 7.03 -0.77
N ALA A 108 -16.43 6.88 0.57
CA ALA A 108 -17.63 6.88 1.39
C ALA A 108 -18.37 8.22 1.31
N LYS A 109 -17.64 9.33 1.37
CA LYS A 109 -18.21 10.68 1.25
C LYS A 109 -18.89 10.87 -0.09
N LYS A 110 -18.33 10.36 -1.17
CA LYS A 110 -18.89 10.48 -2.52
C LYS A 110 -20.12 9.59 -2.73
N HIS A 111 -20.09 8.36 -2.20
CA HIS A 111 -21.13 7.35 -2.48
C HIS A 111 -22.15 7.17 -1.37
N ILE A 112 -21.93 7.75 -0.19
CA ILE A 112 -22.83 7.70 0.95
C ILE A 112 -23.06 9.13 1.47
N PRO A 113 -23.78 9.97 0.68
CA PRO A 113 -23.90 11.40 1.00
C PRO A 113 -24.68 11.71 2.26
N LEU A 114 -25.47 10.76 2.79
CA LEU A 114 -26.27 10.95 4.01
C LEU A 114 -25.45 10.74 5.28
N ILE A 115 -24.21 10.24 5.18
CA ILE A 115 -23.34 10.10 6.34
C ILE A 115 -22.64 11.43 6.60
N ASN A 116 -22.80 11.91 7.83
CA ASN A 116 -22.15 13.14 8.26
C ASN A 116 -20.77 12.81 8.81
N PHE A 117 -19.76 13.24 8.10
CA PHE A 117 -18.38 13.02 8.49
C PHE A 117 -17.83 14.19 9.31
#